data_f2b85e9629f53ab2785d5cd61a3a5f09
#
_entry.id   f2b85e9629f53ab2785d5cd61a3a5f09
#
_cell.length_a   1.000
_cell.length_b   1.000
_cell.length_c   1.000
_cell.angle_alpha   90.00
_cell.angle_beta   90.00
_cell.angle_gamma   90.00
#
_symmetry.space_group_name_H-M   'P 1'
#
loop_
_entity.id
_entity.type
_entity.pdbx_description
1 polymer ?
#
loop_
_entity_poly.entity_id
_entity_poly.type
_entity_poly.pdbx_seq_one_letter_code
_entity_poly.pdbx_strand_id
1 'polypeptide(L)'
;MRSTESRREDGFALVWWALFISLVAFPLLVLVVEGGRYFRAAGDVQKAADAAAEAAVREVDIPHYLDTGEVRFSGNEYALAHDYANANASFLRPHGTDIAVVAIQVDDGNDTALVTTRADVTLLFPHLAPQILIQRTGVAQVRLTTQ
;
A
#
# COMPACT_ATOMS: atom_id res chain seq x y z
N MET A 1 -59.71 -5.55 24.62
CA MET A 1 -59.34 -4.62 23.51
C MET A 1 -57.92 -4.05 23.61
N ARG A 2 -56.97 -4.64 24.34
CA ARG A 2 -55.55 -4.16 24.49
C ARG A 2 -54.51 -4.85 23.59
N SER A 3 -54.89 -5.89 22.84
CA SER A 3 -53.90 -6.73 22.11
C SER A 3 -53.54 -6.27 20.70
N THR A 4 -54.30 -5.34 20.11
CA THR A 4 -54.10 -4.84 18.74
C THR A 4 -53.16 -3.63 18.68
N GLU A 5 -53.05 -2.84 19.71
CA GLU A 5 -52.16 -1.67 19.80
C GLU A 5 -50.67 -2.12 19.95
N SER A 6 -50.42 -3.10 20.83
CA SER A 6 -49.07 -3.64 21.04
C SER A 6 -48.44 -4.22 19.74
N ARG A 7 -49.21 -4.91 18.90
CA ARG A 7 -48.75 -5.43 17.61
C ARG A 7 -48.38 -4.32 16.60
N ARG A 8 -49.01 -3.17 16.68
CA ARG A 8 -48.71 -2.04 15.79
C ARG A 8 -47.43 -1.35 16.17
N GLU A 9 -47.14 -1.23 17.46
CA GLU A 9 -45.91 -0.65 17.99
C GLU A 9 -44.71 -1.54 17.68
N ASP A 10 -44.82 -2.86 17.81
CA ASP A 10 -43.78 -3.84 17.47
C ASP A 10 -43.45 -3.80 15.98
N GLY A 11 -44.43 -3.65 15.10
CA GLY A 11 -44.24 -3.54 13.65
C GLY A 11 -43.50 -2.23 13.27
N PHE A 12 -43.81 -1.14 13.93
CA PHE A 12 -43.18 0.17 13.71
C PHE A 12 -41.72 0.16 14.18
N ALA A 13 -41.43 -0.44 15.31
CA ALA A 13 -40.07 -0.62 15.81
C ALA A 13 -39.22 -1.45 14.85
N LEU A 14 -39.73 -2.52 14.28
CA LEU A 14 -39.04 -3.33 13.28
C LEU A 14 -38.67 -2.54 12.01
N VAL A 15 -39.56 -1.70 11.52
CA VAL A 15 -39.32 -0.84 10.35
C VAL A 15 -38.19 0.16 10.66
N TRP A 16 -38.18 0.77 11.85
CA TRP A 16 -37.12 1.69 12.27
C TRP A 16 -35.77 0.99 12.39
N TRP A 17 -35.73 -0.22 12.95
CA TRP A 17 -34.50 -1.00 13.03
C TRP A 17 -33.98 -1.40 11.65
N ALA A 18 -34.87 -1.81 10.75
CA ALA A 18 -34.49 -2.12 9.38
C ALA A 18 -33.90 -0.91 8.64
N LEU A 19 -34.51 0.28 8.81
CA LEU A 19 -34.01 1.53 8.26
C LEU A 19 -32.64 1.92 8.87
N PHE A 20 -32.50 1.80 10.18
CA PHE A 20 -31.25 2.09 10.86
C PHE A 20 -30.11 1.20 10.37
N ILE A 21 -30.35 -0.13 10.29
CA ILE A 21 -29.36 -1.09 9.81
C ILE A 21 -28.99 -0.78 8.34
N SER A 22 -29.97 -0.54 7.49
CA SER A 22 -29.73 -0.30 6.07
C SER A 22 -29.03 1.03 5.80
N LEU A 23 -29.40 2.09 6.51
CA LEU A 23 -28.92 3.43 6.23
C LEU A 23 -27.66 3.83 7.02
N VAL A 24 -27.47 3.26 8.20
CA VAL A 24 -26.38 3.62 9.12
C VAL A 24 -25.39 2.48 9.32
N ALA A 25 -25.85 1.33 9.80
CA ALA A 25 -24.97 0.24 10.20
C ALA A 25 -24.27 -0.39 8.98
N PHE A 26 -24.96 -0.59 7.87
CA PHE A 26 -24.38 -1.19 6.67
C PHE A 26 -23.29 -0.30 6.03
N PRO A 27 -23.51 1.01 5.79
CA PRO A 27 -22.45 1.89 5.27
C PRO A 27 -21.24 1.98 6.20
N LEU A 28 -21.44 1.99 7.53
CA LEU A 28 -20.34 1.97 8.49
C LEU A 28 -19.54 0.68 8.40
N LEU A 29 -20.21 -0.47 8.26
CA LEU A 29 -19.52 -1.76 8.06
C LEU A 29 -18.68 -1.77 6.79
N VAL A 30 -19.25 -1.26 5.68
CA VAL A 30 -18.50 -1.12 4.41
C VAL A 30 -17.26 -0.26 4.61
N LEU A 31 -17.40 0.88 5.28
CA LEU A 31 -16.28 1.80 5.54
C LEU A 31 -15.18 1.14 6.39
N VAL A 32 -15.54 0.36 7.40
CA VAL A 32 -14.57 -0.38 8.24
C VAL A 32 -13.83 -1.44 7.43
N VAL A 33 -14.55 -2.21 6.59
CA VAL A 33 -13.94 -3.25 5.75
C VAL A 33 -13.02 -2.64 4.71
N GLU A 34 -13.48 -1.61 3.99
CA GLU A 34 -12.66 -0.94 2.97
C GLU A 34 -11.47 -0.20 3.57
N GLY A 35 -11.65 0.47 4.71
CA GLY A 35 -10.56 1.09 5.45
C GLY A 35 -9.50 0.08 5.86
N GLY A 36 -9.92 -1.09 6.38
CA GLY A 36 -8.99 -2.16 6.72
C GLY A 36 -8.20 -2.68 5.51
N ARG A 37 -8.85 -2.81 4.34
CA ARG A 37 -8.17 -3.18 3.09
C ARG A 37 -7.18 -2.12 2.63
N TYR A 38 -7.58 -0.85 2.67
CA TYR A 38 -6.70 0.26 2.33
C TYR A 38 -5.43 0.28 3.19
N PHE A 39 -5.55 0.14 4.51
CA PHE A 39 -4.40 0.13 5.41
C PHE A 39 -3.46 -1.06 5.16
N ARG A 40 -4.00 -2.24 4.85
CA ARG A 40 -3.19 -3.40 4.46
C ARG A 40 -2.46 -3.17 3.15
N ALA A 41 -3.16 -2.67 2.13
CA ALA A 41 -2.56 -2.34 0.85
C ALA A 41 -1.46 -1.27 1.00
N ALA A 42 -1.71 -0.21 1.77
CA ALA A 42 -0.73 0.84 2.03
C ALA A 42 0.52 0.29 2.77
N GLY A 43 0.32 -0.64 3.71
CA GLY A 43 1.41 -1.32 4.40
C GLY A 43 2.24 -2.20 3.45
N ASP A 44 1.59 -2.89 2.51
CA ASP A 44 2.30 -3.70 1.50
C ASP A 44 3.11 -2.83 0.53
N VAL A 45 2.51 -1.72 0.06
CA VAL A 45 3.24 -0.77 -0.82
C VAL A 45 4.44 -0.16 -0.10
N GLN A 46 4.33 0.11 1.21
CA GLN A 46 5.47 0.59 2.01
C GLN A 46 6.57 -0.48 2.11
N LYS A 47 6.22 -1.73 2.47
CA LYS A 47 7.20 -2.83 2.53
C LYS A 47 7.87 -3.08 1.20
N ALA A 48 7.11 -2.98 0.11
CA ALA A 48 7.63 -3.12 -1.24
C ALA A 48 8.61 -1.97 -1.57
N ALA A 49 8.30 -0.73 -1.17
CA ALA A 49 9.19 0.41 -1.35
C ALA A 49 10.50 0.24 -0.58
N ASP A 50 10.42 -0.20 0.68
CA ASP A 50 11.60 -0.44 1.51
C ASP A 50 12.47 -1.57 0.94
N ALA A 51 11.85 -2.69 0.51
CA ALA A 51 12.57 -3.79 -0.12
C ALA A 51 13.20 -3.38 -1.47
N ALA A 52 12.50 -2.56 -2.25
CA ALA A 52 13.02 -2.02 -3.50
C ALA A 52 14.21 -1.09 -3.27
N ALA A 53 14.18 -0.26 -2.22
CA ALA A 53 15.28 0.61 -1.85
C ALA A 53 16.52 -0.20 -1.41
N GLU A 54 16.33 -1.22 -0.58
CA GLU A 54 17.41 -2.14 -0.20
C GLU A 54 17.98 -2.90 -1.39
N ALA A 55 17.17 -3.26 -2.37
CA ALA A 55 17.61 -3.90 -3.59
C ALA A 55 18.42 -2.94 -4.48
N ALA A 56 17.95 -1.69 -4.62
CA ALA A 56 18.63 -0.68 -5.42
C ALA A 56 20.06 -0.38 -4.91
N VAL A 57 20.26 -0.28 -3.60
CA VAL A 57 21.59 -0.01 -3.03
C VAL A 57 22.60 -1.16 -3.22
N ARG A 58 22.14 -2.37 -3.55
CA ARG A 58 23.02 -3.49 -3.89
C ARG A 58 23.64 -3.34 -5.28
N GLU A 59 23.04 -2.53 -6.13
CA GLU A 59 23.49 -2.23 -7.49
C GLU A 59 24.35 -0.97 -7.55
N VAL A 60 24.87 -0.49 -6.43
CA VAL A 60 25.82 0.62 -6.38
C VAL A 60 27.17 0.18 -6.96
N ASP A 61 27.71 1.01 -7.85
CA ASP A 61 29.06 0.85 -8.38
C ASP A 61 30.09 1.15 -7.28
N ILE A 62 30.47 0.12 -6.54
CA ILE A 62 31.40 0.23 -5.41
C ILE A 62 32.76 0.82 -5.82
N PRO A 63 33.41 0.40 -6.93
CA PRO A 63 34.65 1.03 -7.41
C PRO A 63 34.52 2.55 -7.59
N HIS A 64 33.44 2.97 -8.27
CA HIS A 64 33.20 4.42 -8.47
C HIS A 64 32.98 5.15 -7.14
N TYR A 65 32.18 4.57 -6.24
CA TYR A 65 31.92 5.16 -4.93
C TYR A 65 33.20 5.31 -4.07
N LEU A 66 34.10 4.32 -4.11
CA LEU A 66 35.39 4.37 -3.38
C LEU A 66 36.34 5.44 -3.92
N ASP A 67 36.27 5.70 -5.24
CA ASP A 67 37.16 6.68 -5.89
C ASP A 67 36.63 8.13 -5.73
N THR A 68 35.32 8.34 -5.77
CA THR A 68 34.71 9.67 -5.87
C THR A 68 33.89 10.08 -4.65
N GLY A 69 33.40 9.12 -3.86
CA GLY A 69 32.42 9.34 -2.80
C GLY A 69 30.98 9.56 -3.31
N GLU A 70 30.76 9.46 -4.64
CA GLU A 70 29.46 9.66 -5.24
C GLU A 70 28.74 8.32 -5.47
N VAL A 71 27.44 8.25 -5.11
CA VAL A 71 26.61 7.06 -5.32
C VAL A 71 26.18 6.99 -6.78
N ARG A 72 26.62 5.94 -7.47
CA ARG A 72 26.23 5.64 -8.84
C ARG A 72 25.73 4.21 -8.94
N PHE A 73 24.65 3.97 -9.70
CA PHE A 73 24.15 2.62 -9.94
C PHE A 73 24.79 1.95 -11.15
N SER A 74 24.83 0.62 -11.15
CA SER A 74 25.40 -0.22 -12.21
C SER A 74 24.54 -0.26 -13.47
N GLY A 75 23.27 0.18 -13.41
CA GLY A 75 22.30 0.20 -14.51
C GLY A 75 21.23 -0.90 -14.46
N ASN A 76 21.27 -1.78 -13.46
CA ASN A 76 20.27 -2.85 -13.27
C ASN A 76 19.34 -2.59 -12.08
N GLU A 77 19.47 -1.46 -11.43
CA GLU A 77 18.79 -1.09 -10.18
C GLU A 77 17.26 -1.12 -10.31
N TYR A 78 16.71 -0.67 -11.46
CA TYR A 78 15.25 -0.67 -11.69
C TYR A 78 14.68 -2.09 -11.79
N ALA A 79 15.35 -2.99 -12.49
CA ALA A 79 14.89 -4.37 -12.64
C ALA A 79 14.91 -5.08 -11.29
N LEU A 80 16.00 -4.95 -10.54
CA LEU A 80 16.16 -5.57 -9.24
C LEU A 80 15.17 -4.98 -8.21
N ALA A 81 15.03 -3.67 -8.16
CA ALA A 81 14.06 -2.99 -7.29
C ALA A 81 12.62 -3.43 -7.59
N HIS A 82 12.25 -3.56 -8.86
CA HIS A 82 10.94 -4.03 -9.28
C HIS A 82 10.66 -5.48 -8.82
N ASP A 83 11.63 -6.37 -9.01
CA ASP A 83 11.49 -7.78 -8.61
C ASP A 83 11.32 -7.91 -7.09
N TYR A 84 12.12 -7.16 -6.31
CA TYR A 84 12.01 -7.17 -4.86
C TYR A 84 10.73 -6.51 -4.36
N ALA A 85 10.27 -5.42 -4.99
CA ALA A 85 8.98 -4.80 -4.68
C ALA A 85 7.84 -5.81 -4.82
N ASN A 86 7.76 -6.48 -5.96
CA ASN A 86 6.69 -7.46 -6.23
C ASN A 86 6.81 -8.73 -5.37
N ALA A 87 8.01 -9.18 -5.04
CA ALA A 87 8.22 -10.30 -4.13
C ALA A 87 7.69 -10.02 -2.71
N ASN A 88 7.69 -8.74 -2.28
CA ASN A 88 7.25 -8.32 -0.94
C ASN A 88 5.80 -7.84 -0.88
N ALA A 89 5.05 -7.87 -1.98
CA ALA A 89 3.64 -7.47 -2.08
C ALA A 89 2.68 -8.63 -1.78
N SER A 90 2.74 -9.18 -0.57
CA SER A 90 2.03 -10.43 -0.20
C SER A 90 0.51 -10.33 -0.22
N PHE A 91 -0.07 -9.16 0.11
CA PHE A 91 -1.51 -8.92 0.08
C PHE A 91 -2.00 -8.50 -1.31
N LEU A 92 -1.25 -7.68 -2.05
CA LEU A 92 -1.66 -7.13 -3.33
C LEU A 92 -1.57 -8.15 -4.46
N ARG A 93 -0.53 -8.98 -4.46
CA ARG A 93 -0.27 -9.97 -5.51
C ARG A 93 -1.43 -10.96 -5.74
N PRO A 94 -2.05 -11.60 -4.72
CA PRO A 94 -3.22 -12.46 -4.91
C PRO A 94 -4.44 -11.74 -5.48
N HIS A 95 -4.49 -10.41 -5.38
CA HIS A 95 -5.57 -9.58 -5.90
C HIS A 95 -5.29 -9.04 -7.32
N GLY A 96 -4.22 -9.54 -7.97
CA GLY A 96 -3.86 -9.15 -9.34
C GLY A 96 -3.35 -7.70 -9.45
N THR A 97 -2.84 -7.14 -8.36
CA THR A 97 -2.27 -5.79 -8.33
C THR A 97 -0.74 -5.90 -8.29
N ASP A 98 -0.10 -5.41 -9.33
CA ASP A 98 1.35 -5.28 -9.39
C ASP A 98 1.81 -3.95 -8.81
N ILE A 99 3.01 -3.96 -8.22
CA ILE A 99 3.65 -2.75 -7.72
C ILE A 99 4.66 -2.27 -8.76
N ALA A 100 4.49 -1.04 -9.21
CA ALA A 100 5.41 -0.39 -10.11
C ALA A 100 6.44 0.44 -9.33
N VAL A 101 7.72 0.31 -9.67
CA VAL A 101 8.77 1.25 -9.27
C VAL A 101 8.72 2.43 -10.24
N VAL A 102 8.40 3.62 -9.72
CA VAL A 102 8.20 4.82 -10.55
C VAL A 102 9.38 5.77 -10.54
N ALA A 103 10.19 5.74 -9.49
CA ALA A 103 11.40 6.54 -9.39
C ALA A 103 12.43 5.89 -8.49
N ILE A 104 13.70 6.01 -8.86
CA ILE A 104 14.87 5.77 -8.01
C ILE A 104 15.68 7.05 -8.00
N GLN A 105 15.94 7.59 -6.82
CA GLN A 105 16.70 8.82 -6.63
C GLN A 105 17.84 8.55 -5.65
N VAL A 106 18.95 9.23 -5.86
CA VAL A 106 20.11 9.21 -4.94
C VAL A 106 20.14 10.52 -4.19
N ASP A 107 20.35 10.43 -2.89
CA ASP A 107 20.71 11.57 -2.03
C ASP A 107 22.18 11.40 -1.64
N ASP A 108 23.07 12.04 -2.41
CA ASP A 108 24.51 11.98 -2.20
C ASP A 108 24.94 12.62 -0.86
N GLY A 109 24.12 13.53 -0.31
CA GLY A 109 24.41 14.17 0.98
C GLY A 109 24.25 13.22 2.18
N ASN A 110 23.48 12.17 2.03
CA ASN A 110 23.18 11.18 3.06
C ASN A 110 23.57 9.75 2.68
N ASP A 111 24.18 9.53 1.52
CA ASP A 111 24.49 8.21 0.97
C ASP A 111 23.28 7.29 0.95
N THR A 112 22.11 7.80 0.52
CA THR A 112 20.87 7.06 0.52
C THR A 112 20.25 6.94 -0.86
N ALA A 113 19.60 5.79 -1.10
CA ALA A 113 18.72 5.60 -2.24
C ALA A 113 17.26 5.71 -1.79
N LEU A 114 16.50 6.55 -2.49
CA LEU A 114 15.07 6.71 -2.31
C LEU A 114 14.36 6.02 -3.48
N VAL A 115 13.52 5.02 -3.19
CA VAL A 115 12.75 4.31 -4.21
C VAL A 115 11.27 4.56 -3.99
N THR A 116 10.63 5.13 -5.00
CA THR A 116 9.19 5.39 -4.97
C THR A 116 8.45 4.29 -5.71
N THR A 117 7.53 3.65 -5.01
CA THR A 117 6.65 2.62 -5.55
C THR A 117 5.21 3.11 -5.63
N ARG A 118 4.46 2.52 -6.55
CA ARG A 118 3.07 2.83 -6.82
C ARG A 118 2.26 1.56 -7.04
N ALA A 119 1.03 1.53 -6.50
CA ALA A 119 0.04 0.50 -6.79
C ALA A 119 -1.35 1.10 -6.99
N ASP A 120 -2.10 0.56 -7.96
CA ASP A 120 -3.50 0.90 -8.20
C ASP A 120 -4.40 -0.17 -7.57
N VAL A 121 -4.99 0.14 -6.41
CA VAL A 121 -5.75 -0.83 -5.61
C VAL A 121 -7.24 -0.71 -5.89
N THR A 122 -7.86 -1.82 -6.31
CA THR A 122 -9.32 -1.88 -6.51
C THR A 122 -10.02 -2.19 -5.19
N LEU A 123 -11.05 -1.41 -4.87
CA LEU A 123 -11.90 -1.64 -3.71
C LEU A 123 -12.94 -2.73 -3.96
N LEU A 124 -13.51 -3.30 -2.88
CA LEU A 124 -14.63 -4.26 -2.96
C LEU A 124 -15.90 -3.62 -3.55
N PHE A 125 -16.08 -2.33 -3.30
CA PHE A 125 -17.22 -1.56 -3.77
C PHE A 125 -16.78 -0.52 -4.81
N PRO A 126 -16.51 -0.92 -6.06
CA PRO A 126 -15.95 -0.04 -7.10
C PRO A 126 -16.88 1.11 -7.48
N HIS A 127 -18.17 1.02 -7.14
CA HIS A 127 -19.12 2.13 -7.35
C HIS A 127 -18.90 3.31 -6.38
N LEU A 128 -18.24 3.10 -5.23
CA LEU A 128 -17.90 4.16 -4.29
C LEU A 128 -16.58 4.83 -4.66
N ALA A 129 -15.58 4.03 -5.04
CA ALA A 129 -14.32 4.50 -5.58
C ALA A 129 -13.71 3.37 -6.44
N PRO A 130 -13.57 3.54 -7.75
CA PRO A 130 -13.20 2.45 -8.64
C PRO A 130 -11.76 1.97 -8.39
N GLN A 131 -10.86 2.88 -8.10
CA GLN A 131 -9.45 2.58 -7.81
C GLN A 131 -8.87 3.64 -6.88
N ILE A 132 -7.97 3.23 -6.01
CA ILE A 132 -7.18 4.13 -5.17
C ILE A 132 -5.71 3.96 -5.53
N LEU A 133 -5.09 5.08 -5.89
CA LEU A 133 -3.66 5.16 -6.12
C LEU A 133 -2.94 5.25 -4.76
N ILE A 134 -2.08 4.29 -4.48
CA ILE A 134 -1.20 4.32 -3.31
C ILE A 134 0.24 4.48 -3.79
N GLN A 135 0.92 5.50 -3.29
CA GLN A 135 2.32 5.74 -3.57
C GLN A 135 3.08 5.83 -2.25
N ARG A 136 4.26 5.19 -2.18
CA ARG A 136 5.13 5.19 -1.01
C ARG A 136 6.58 5.28 -1.45
N THR A 137 7.41 5.85 -0.57
CA THR A 137 8.85 5.94 -0.79
C THR A 137 9.56 5.18 0.32
N GLY A 138 10.40 4.24 -0.08
CA GLY A 138 11.36 3.55 0.78
C GLY A 138 12.71 4.24 0.71
N VAL A 139 13.46 4.13 1.78
CA VAL A 139 14.81 4.71 1.90
C VAL A 139 15.79 3.64 2.36
N ALA A 140 16.89 3.47 1.67
CA ALA A 140 17.98 2.59 2.09
C ALA A 140 19.32 3.33 2.04
N GLN A 141 20.16 3.07 3.03
CA GLN A 141 21.49 3.65 3.12
C GLN A 141 22.52 2.75 2.47
N VAL A 142 23.40 3.35 1.68
CA VAL A 142 24.58 2.65 1.14
C VAL A 142 25.51 2.34 2.30
N ARG A 143 25.71 1.07 2.60
CA ARG A 143 26.62 0.60 3.64
C ARG A 143 27.73 -0.21 3.00
N LEU A 144 28.95 0.29 3.08
CA LEU A 144 30.12 -0.51 2.77
C LEU A 144 30.37 -1.46 3.94
N THR A 145 30.10 -2.74 3.74
CA THR A 145 30.51 -3.77 4.69
C THR A 145 31.99 -4.03 4.44
N THR A 146 32.88 -3.41 5.21
CA THR A 146 34.29 -3.81 5.28
C THR A 146 34.35 -5.22 5.87
N GLN A 147 34.62 -6.22 5.03
CA GLN A 147 35.04 -7.56 5.48
C GLN A 147 36.53 -7.56 5.79
#